data_c0fb40088196be087ac13a5fbe531471
#
_entry.id   c0fb40088196be087ac13a5fbe531471
#
_cell.length_a   1.000
_cell.length_b   1.000
_cell.length_c   1.000
_cell.angle_alpha   90.00
_cell.angle_beta   90.00
_cell.angle_gamma   90.00
#
_symmetry.space_group_name_H-M   'P 1'
#
loop_
_entity.id
_entity.type
_entity.pdbx_description
1 polymer ?
#
loop_
_entity_poly.entity_id
_entity_poly.type
_entity_poly.pdbx_seq_one_letter_code
_entity_poly.pdbx_strand_id
1 'polypeptide(L)'
;KGIANGDKTYILSRCGILVLFAIVGMVAAITAQYFAAKAATGFGRGLRSALYQKIQTLSFNELDNLGTSSLITRMTNDTNTIQNGVNLVLRLFLRSPFIVFGAMVMAFFIDVKCALIFLVAIVLLSIVIFSIMAYTTPGYKKVQSNLDSVTLITRENYEGARVIRAFTDEANEIAEFNRRNRALSNMQKSVGKISALLNPVTYVIINIAIVVLVYSGGVKVNMGDLTQGQVVALYNYMSQILVELIKLANL
;
A
#
# COMPACT_ATOMS: atom_id res chain seq x y z
N LYS A 1 18.25 -32.79 -9.18
CA LYS A 1 19.05 -33.67 -10.08
C LYS A 1 20.56 -33.35 -9.99
N GLY A 2 21.02 -32.11 -10.24
CA GLY A 2 22.43 -31.76 -10.24
C GLY A 2 23.13 -31.96 -8.90
N ILE A 3 22.48 -31.57 -7.79
CA ILE A 3 23.03 -31.75 -6.43
C ILE A 3 23.09 -33.23 -6.04
N ALA A 4 22.05 -33.99 -6.36
CA ALA A 4 21.95 -35.41 -6.03
C ALA A 4 22.99 -36.26 -6.83
N ASN A 5 23.35 -35.82 -8.04
CA ASN A 5 24.29 -36.50 -8.91
C ASN A 5 25.74 -35.93 -8.85
N GLY A 6 25.97 -34.85 -8.09
CA GLY A 6 27.29 -34.20 -7.98
C GLY A 6 27.80 -33.54 -9.26
N ASP A 7 26.93 -33.30 -10.25
CA ASP A 7 27.32 -32.75 -11.56
C ASP A 7 27.51 -31.23 -11.47
N LYS A 8 28.78 -30.85 -11.32
CA LYS A 8 29.22 -29.44 -11.20
C LYS A 8 28.87 -28.62 -12.47
N THR A 9 28.97 -29.21 -13.64
CA THR A 9 28.71 -28.52 -14.92
C THR A 9 27.24 -28.17 -15.07
N TYR A 10 26.35 -29.11 -14.69
CA TYR A 10 24.90 -28.87 -14.67
C TYR A 10 24.54 -27.77 -13.68
N ILE A 11 25.10 -27.79 -12.47
CA ILE A 11 24.84 -26.78 -11.44
C ILE A 11 25.28 -25.39 -11.94
N LEU A 12 26.50 -25.30 -12.49
CA LEU A 12 27.05 -24.01 -12.98
C LEU A 12 26.21 -23.44 -14.12
N SER A 13 25.79 -24.29 -15.08
CA SER A 13 24.91 -23.86 -16.16
C SER A 13 23.56 -23.34 -15.66
N ARG A 14 22.93 -24.01 -14.67
CA ARG A 14 21.66 -23.55 -14.08
C ARG A 14 21.81 -22.25 -13.29
N CYS A 15 22.91 -22.10 -12.55
CA CYS A 15 23.25 -20.84 -11.88
C CYS A 15 23.43 -19.70 -12.88
N GLY A 16 24.12 -19.94 -14.00
CA GLY A 16 24.29 -18.96 -15.07
C GLY A 16 22.95 -18.50 -15.67
N ILE A 17 22.02 -19.42 -15.90
CA ILE A 17 20.66 -19.09 -16.37
C ILE A 17 19.91 -18.24 -15.32
N LEU A 18 20.02 -18.57 -14.02
CA LEU A 18 19.38 -17.78 -12.97
C LEU A 18 19.95 -16.36 -12.89
N VAL A 19 21.26 -16.20 -13.03
CA VAL A 19 21.90 -14.88 -13.07
C VAL A 19 21.41 -14.08 -14.28
N LEU A 20 21.29 -14.73 -15.45
CA LEU A 20 20.76 -14.09 -16.65
C LEU A 20 19.32 -13.61 -16.45
N PHE A 21 18.44 -14.44 -15.89
CA PHE A 21 17.08 -14.02 -15.54
C PHE A 21 17.05 -12.89 -14.52
N ALA A 22 17.95 -12.89 -13.54
CA ALA A 22 18.05 -11.80 -12.57
C ALA A 22 18.44 -10.48 -13.24
N ILE A 23 19.39 -10.50 -14.18
CA ILE A 23 19.79 -9.32 -14.95
C ILE A 23 18.64 -8.82 -15.83
N VAL A 24 17.96 -9.70 -16.55
CA VAL A 24 16.78 -9.33 -17.36
C VAL A 24 15.69 -8.73 -16.48
N GLY A 25 15.39 -9.34 -15.32
CA GLY A 25 14.42 -8.83 -14.37
C GLY A 25 14.80 -7.45 -13.80
N MET A 26 16.09 -7.24 -13.52
CA MET A 26 16.60 -5.94 -13.07
C MET A 26 16.42 -4.86 -14.14
N VAL A 27 16.79 -5.13 -15.38
CA VAL A 27 16.63 -4.18 -16.50
C VAL A 27 15.15 -3.86 -16.72
N ALA A 28 14.29 -4.88 -16.71
CA ALA A 28 12.84 -4.69 -16.84
C ALA A 28 12.26 -3.84 -15.70
N ALA A 29 12.71 -4.07 -14.46
CA ALA A 29 12.24 -3.31 -13.29
C ALA A 29 12.67 -1.83 -13.35
N ILE A 30 13.93 -1.55 -13.74
CA ILE A 30 14.44 -0.19 -13.92
C ILE A 30 13.66 0.52 -15.03
N THR A 31 13.45 -0.14 -16.15
CA THR A 31 12.70 0.39 -17.29
C THR A 31 11.26 0.71 -16.90
N ALA A 32 10.58 -0.20 -16.21
CA ALA A 32 9.22 0.01 -15.73
C ALA A 32 9.12 1.20 -14.77
N GLN A 33 10.06 1.33 -13.82
CA GLN A 33 10.09 2.47 -12.89
C GLN A 33 10.35 3.80 -13.60
N TYR A 34 11.25 3.82 -14.57
CA TYR A 34 11.53 5.01 -15.38
C TYR A 34 10.27 5.48 -16.13
N PHE A 35 9.58 4.56 -16.82
CA PHE A 35 8.37 4.92 -17.56
C PHE A 35 7.21 5.30 -16.64
N ALA A 36 7.06 4.67 -15.48
CA ALA A 36 6.06 5.06 -14.48
C ALA A 36 6.31 6.49 -13.97
N ALA A 37 7.55 6.83 -13.64
CA ALA A 37 7.93 8.17 -13.21
C ALA A 37 7.71 9.21 -14.33
N LYS A 38 8.11 8.88 -15.58
CA LYS A 38 7.91 9.74 -16.75
C LYS A 38 6.43 9.99 -17.03
N ALA A 39 5.59 8.96 -16.93
CA ALA A 39 4.14 9.08 -17.10
C ALA A 39 3.51 9.95 -15.99
N ALA A 40 3.88 9.72 -14.73
CA ALA A 40 3.37 10.50 -13.60
C ALA A 40 3.78 11.98 -13.67
N THR A 41 5.03 12.27 -14.03
CA THR A 41 5.48 13.66 -14.19
C THR A 41 4.83 14.33 -15.41
N GLY A 42 4.66 13.59 -16.52
CA GLY A 42 3.92 14.05 -17.69
C GLY A 42 2.47 14.39 -17.37
N PHE A 43 1.80 13.52 -16.60
CA PHE A 43 0.45 13.77 -16.10
C PHE A 43 0.38 15.03 -15.22
N GLY A 44 1.30 15.17 -14.25
CA GLY A 44 1.37 16.34 -13.37
C GLY A 44 1.58 17.64 -14.15
N ARG A 45 2.44 17.60 -15.20
CA ARG A 45 2.63 18.75 -16.11
C ARG A 45 1.34 19.10 -16.85
N GLY A 46 0.66 18.10 -17.42
CA GLY A 46 -0.61 18.29 -18.12
C GLY A 46 -1.70 18.86 -17.21
N LEU A 47 -1.80 18.34 -15.98
CA LEU A 47 -2.76 18.81 -14.99
C LEU A 47 -2.52 20.26 -14.58
N ARG A 48 -1.25 20.66 -14.33
CA ARG A 48 -0.92 22.06 -14.03
C ARG A 48 -1.25 22.99 -15.19
N SER A 49 -0.95 22.58 -16.43
CA SER A 49 -1.27 23.36 -17.62
C SER A 49 -2.78 23.56 -17.77
N ALA A 50 -3.58 22.50 -17.61
CA ALA A 50 -5.03 22.56 -17.68
C ALA A 50 -5.64 23.43 -16.57
N LEU A 51 -5.14 23.28 -15.32
CA LEU A 51 -5.55 24.12 -14.19
C LEU A 51 -5.23 25.60 -14.45
N TYR A 52 -4.04 25.90 -14.92
CA TYR A 52 -3.64 27.28 -15.23
C TYR A 52 -4.52 27.89 -16.31
N GLN A 53 -4.76 27.16 -17.42
CA GLN A 53 -5.66 27.60 -18.47
C GLN A 53 -7.07 27.85 -17.93
N LYS A 54 -7.59 26.95 -17.07
CA LYS A 54 -8.91 27.13 -16.46
C LYS A 54 -8.95 28.38 -15.57
N ILE A 55 -7.94 28.61 -14.75
CA ILE A 55 -7.83 29.79 -13.88
C ILE A 55 -7.89 31.07 -14.72
N GLN A 56 -7.22 31.12 -15.87
CA GLN A 56 -7.22 32.31 -16.75
C GLN A 56 -8.59 32.58 -17.39
N THR A 57 -9.50 31.61 -17.40
CA THR A 57 -10.87 31.76 -17.95
C THR A 57 -11.93 32.03 -16.88
N LEU A 58 -11.56 32.04 -15.59
CA LEU A 58 -12.47 32.35 -14.50
C LEU A 58 -12.82 33.85 -14.49
N SER A 59 -14.05 34.16 -14.12
CA SER A 59 -14.49 35.52 -13.84
C SER A 59 -13.88 36.06 -12.56
N PHE A 60 -13.78 37.37 -12.38
CA PHE A 60 -13.27 37.99 -11.16
C PHE A 60 -14.04 37.54 -9.91
N ASN A 61 -15.37 37.43 -10.01
CA ASN A 61 -16.19 36.95 -8.90
C ASN A 61 -15.87 35.49 -8.49
N GLU A 62 -15.59 34.61 -9.46
CA GLU A 62 -15.18 33.23 -9.19
C GLU A 62 -13.78 33.19 -8.54
N LEU A 63 -12.86 34.06 -9.00
CA LEU A 63 -11.51 34.18 -8.41
C LEU A 63 -11.56 34.64 -6.96
N ASP A 64 -12.40 35.63 -6.67
CA ASP A 64 -12.59 36.14 -5.30
C ASP A 64 -13.21 35.09 -4.38
N ASN A 65 -14.22 34.35 -4.87
CA ASN A 65 -14.87 33.28 -4.12
C ASN A 65 -13.95 32.09 -3.84
N LEU A 66 -13.08 31.71 -4.78
CA LEU A 66 -12.11 30.62 -4.60
C LEU A 66 -10.90 31.02 -3.76
N GLY A 67 -10.51 32.27 -3.82
CA GLY A 67 -9.35 32.83 -3.16
C GLY A 67 -8.01 32.41 -3.79
N THR A 68 -7.12 33.37 -3.95
CA THR A 68 -5.80 33.17 -4.61
C THR A 68 -4.96 32.09 -3.90
N SER A 69 -4.97 32.07 -2.56
CA SER A 69 -4.24 31.08 -1.77
C SER A 69 -4.68 29.64 -2.05
N SER A 70 -6.01 29.42 -2.19
CA SER A 70 -6.57 28.11 -2.53
C SER A 70 -6.15 27.65 -3.93
N LEU A 71 -6.16 28.58 -4.92
CA LEU A 71 -5.75 28.27 -6.29
C LEU A 71 -4.27 27.92 -6.38
N ILE A 72 -3.40 28.62 -5.64
CA ILE A 72 -1.98 28.30 -5.56
C ILE A 72 -1.77 26.91 -4.93
N THR A 73 -2.47 26.60 -3.84
CA THR A 73 -2.38 25.29 -3.18
C THR A 73 -2.79 24.16 -4.13
N ARG A 74 -3.87 24.33 -4.90
CA ARG A 74 -4.32 23.35 -5.90
C ARG A 74 -3.30 23.13 -7.01
N MET A 75 -2.68 24.21 -7.50
CA MET A 75 -1.66 24.12 -8.54
C MET A 75 -0.36 23.49 -8.07
N THR A 76 -0.02 23.60 -6.79
CA THR A 76 1.23 23.09 -6.21
C THR A 76 1.01 21.79 -5.46
N ASN A 77 0.50 21.84 -4.23
CA ASN A 77 0.43 20.69 -3.32
C ASN A 77 -0.55 19.62 -3.82
N ASP A 78 -1.75 20.00 -4.25
CA ASP A 78 -2.76 19.04 -4.68
C ASP A 78 -2.30 18.34 -5.95
N THR A 79 -1.75 19.08 -6.92
CA THR A 79 -1.20 18.50 -8.14
C THR A 79 -0.01 17.58 -7.85
N ASN A 80 0.86 17.92 -6.92
CA ASN A 80 1.96 17.06 -6.50
C ASN A 80 1.46 15.78 -5.81
N THR A 81 0.43 15.89 -4.98
CA THR A 81 -0.20 14.75 -4.31
C THR A 81 -0.82 13.80 -5.33
N ILE A 82 -1.55 14.32 -6.31
CA ILE A 82 -2.14 13.52 -7.40
C ILE A 82 -1.04 12.88 -8.25
N GLN A 83 0.01 13.62 -8.60
CA GLN A 83 1.16 13.09 -9.34
C GLN A 83 1.83 11.92 -8.61
N ASN A 84 2.03 12.05 -7.29
CA ASN A 84 2.58 10.99 -6.46
C ASN A 84 1.65 9.79 -6.38
N GLY A 85 0.33 10.01 -6.26
CA GLY A 85 -0.68 8.95 -6.32
C GLY A 85 -0.64 8.18 -7.64
N VAL A 86 -0.59 8.88 -8.77
CA VAL A 86 -0.45 8.26 -10.11
C VAL A 86 0.83 7.42 -10.19
N ASN A 87 1.95 7.95 -9.69
CA ASN A 87 3.21 7.19 -9.67
C ASN A 87 3.11 5.91 -8.82
N LEU A 88 2.47 5.99 -7.66
CA LEU A 88 2.23 4.83 -6.78
C LEU A 88 1.36 3.77 -7.47
N VAL A 89 0.25 4.19 -8.11
CA VAL A 89 -0.63 3.29 -8.85
C VAL A 89 0.12 2.59 -9.98
N LEU A 90 0.85 3.33 -10.80
CA LEU A 90 1.59 2.75 -11.91
C LEU A 90 2.72 1.80 -11.46
N ARG A 91 3.39 2.13 -10.36
CA ARG A 91 4.57 1.39 -9.89
C ARG A 91 4.22 0.18 -9.04
N LEU A 92 3.23 0.30 -8.15
CA LEU A 92 2.91 -0.74 -7.18
C LEU A 92 1.59 -1.44 -7.50
N PHE A 93 0.51 -0.69 -7.67
CA PHE A 93 -0.82 -1.26 -7.83
C PHE A 93 -0.97 -2.09 -9.12
N LEU A 94 -0.45 -1.60 -10.26
CA LEU A 94 -0.50 -2.37 -11.50
C LEU A 94 0.40 -3.61 -11.48
N ARG A 95 1.56 -3.53 -10.81
CA ARG A 95 2.51 -4.63 -10.77
C ARG A 95 2.02 -5.81 -9.92
N SER A 96 1.41 -5.53 -8.77
CA SER A 96 1.05 -6.58 -7.79
C SER A 96 0.08 -7.63 -8.32
N PRO A 97 -1.02 -7.29 -9.04
CA PRO A 97 -1.90 -8.31 -9.62
C PRO A 97 -1.19 -9.25 -10.59
N PHE A 98 -0.30 -8.73 -11.45
CA PHE A 98 0.44 -9.57 -12.40
C PHE A 98 1.35 -10.56 -11.69
N ILE A 99 1.98 -10.18 -10.58
CA ILE A 99 2.83 -11.10 -9.80
C ILE A 99 1.95 -12.16 -9.12
N VAL A 100 0.83 -11.76 -8.50
CA VAL A 100 -0.08 -12.69 -7.81
C VAL A 100 -0.68 -13.68 -8.80
N PHE A 101 -1.23 -13.21 -9.92
CA PHE A 101 -1.79 -14.09 -10.95
C PHE A 101 -0.72 -14.95 -11.60
N GLY A 102 0.45 -14.41 -11.91
CA GLY A 102 1.57 -15.16 -12.46
C GLY A 102 2.04 -16.29 -11.54
N ALA A 103 2.23 -15.99 -10.26
CA ALA A 103 2.61 -16.99 -9.27
C ALA A 103 1.51 -18.07 -9.09
N MET A 104 0.24 -17.67 -9.13
CA MET A 104 -0.89 -18.61 -9.05
C MET A 104 -0.95 -19.53 -10.26
N VAL A 105 -0.83 -19.00 -11.47
CA VAL A 105 -0.78 -19.80 -12.72
C VAL A 105 0.37 -20.80 -12.67
N MET A 106 1.57 -20.36 -12.26
CA MET A 106 2.73 -21.25 -12.13
C MET A 106 2.51 -22.33 -11.06
N ALA A 107 1.82 -22.03 -9.96
CA ALA A 107 1.46 -23.03 -8.96
C ALA A 107 0.51 -24.10 -9.54
N PHE A 108 -0.49 -23.71 -10.34
CA PHE A 108 -1.38 -24.64 -11.02
C PHE A 108 -0.67 -25.57 -11.99
N PHE A 109 0.36 -25.10 -12.69
CA PHE A 109 1.19 -25.95 -13.57
C PHE A 109 2.02 -26.97 -12.80
N ILE A 110 2.35 -26.72 -11.53
CA ILE A 110 3.10 -27.66 -10.71
C ILE A 110 2.15 -28.71 -10.11
N ASP A 111 1.11 -28.27 -9.40
CA ASP A 111 0.15 -29.17 -8.77
C ASP A 111 -1.15 -28.43 -8.41
N VAL A 112 -2.27 -28.97 -8.91
CA VAL A 112 -3.60 -28.38 -8.72
C VAL A 112 -4.03 -28.36 -7.24
N LYS A 113 -3.77 -29.43 -6.47
CA LYS A 113 -4.19 -29.51 -5.07
C LYS A 113 -3.41 -28.51 -4.22
N CYS A 114 -2.11 -28.36 -4.45
CA CYS A 114 -1.31 -27.34 -3.80
C CYS A 114 -1.74 -25.93 -4.21
N ALA A 115 -2.10 -25.71 -5.49
CA ALA A 115 -2.59 -24.43 -5.97
C ALA A 115 -3.94 -24.01 -5.34
N LEU A 116 -4.80 -24.95 -4.98
CA LEU A 116 -6.02 -24.64 -4.24
C LEU A 116 -5.74 -24.07 -2.85
N ILE A 117 -4.64 -24.45 -2.19
CA ILE A 117 -4.22 -23.85 -0.91
C ILE A 117 -3.93 -22.36 -1.11
N PHE A 118 -3.29 -21.98 -2.23
CA PHE A 118 -3.05 -20.57 -2.57
C PHE A 118 -4.36 -19.81 -2.75
N LEU A 119 -5.30 -20.40 -3.48
CA LEU A 119 -6.60 -19.77 -3.73
C LEU A 119 -7.34 -19.50 -2.41
N VAL A 120 -7.40 -20.48 -1.51
CA VAL A 120 -8.03 -20.31 -0.20
C VAL A 120 -7.31 -19.26 0.63
N ALA A 121 -5.97 -19.26 0.65
CA ALA A 121 -5.20 -18.27 1.36
C ALA A 121 -5.43 -16.84 0.83
N ILE A 122 -5.46 -16.65 -0.50
CA ILE A 122 -5.71 -15.35 -1.13
C ILE A 122 -7.12 -14.84 -0.78
N VAL A 123 -8.14 -15.71 -0.84
CA VAL A 123 -9.51 -15.34 -0.50
C VAL A 123 -9.62 -14.93 0.98
N LEU A 124 -9.05 -15.73 1.90
CA LEU A 124 -9.04 -15.39 3.33
C LEU A 124 -8.31 -14.07 3.60
N LEU A 125 -7.14 -13.87 2.99
CA LEU A 125 -6.39 -12.61 3.11
C LEU A 125 -7.20 -11.43 2.58
N SER A 126 -7.83 -11.59 1.42
CA SER A 126 -8.67 -10.54 0.84
C SER A 126 -9.81 -10.16 1.77
N ILE A 127 -10.53 -11.14 2.34
CA ILE A 127 -11.61 -10.88 3.29
C ILE A 127 -11.10 -10.10 4.51
N VAL A 128 -9.98 -10.49 5.09
CA VAL A 128 -9.40 -9.80 6.27
C VAL A 128 -8.97 -8.39 5.92
N ILE A 129 -8.24 -8.19 4.80
CA ILE A 129 -7.78 -6.89 4.37
C ILE A 129 -8.96 -5.95 4.12
N PHE A 130 -9.95 -6.38 3.33
CA PHE A 130 -11.14 -5.56 3.05
C PHE A 130 -11.95 -5.26 4.30
N SER A 131 -12.09 -6.21 5.23
CA SER A 131 -12.81 -6.00 6.50
C SER A 131 -12.11 -4.93 7.37
N ILE A 132 -10.80 -5.00 7.50
CA ILE A 132 -10.02 -4.02 8.25
C ILE A 132 -10.10 -2.65 7.56
N MET A 133 -9.93 -2.59 6.23
CA MET A 133 -10.03 -1.34 5.47
C MET A 133 -11.42 -0.71 5.56
N ALA A 134 -12.48 -1.50 5.46
CA ALA A 134 -13.85 -0.99 5.58
C ALA A 134 -14.12 -0.33 6.94
N TYR A 135 -13.44 -0.78 7.99
CA TYR A 135 -13.54 -0.17 9.32
C TYR A 135 -12.58 1.01 9.50
N THR A 136 -11.34 0.90 9.04
CA THR A 136 -10.31 1.92 9.28
C THR A 136 -10.49 3.16 8.41
N THR A 137 -10.95 3.02 7.15
CA THR A 137 -11.13 4.15 6.24
C THR A 137 -12.09 5.22 6.78
N PRO A 138 -13.33 4.89 7.25
CA PRO A 138 -14.20 5.88 7.89
C PRO A 138 -13.62 6.39 9.22
N GLY A 139 -12.86 5.55 9.93
CA GLY A 139 -12.15 5.95 11.15
C GLY A 139 -11.12 7.06 10.89
N TYR A 140 -10.32 6.93 9.85
CA TYR A 140 -9.36 7.98 9.45
C TYR A 140 -10.03 9.29 9.04
N LYS A 141 -11.21 9.23 8.38
CA LYS A 141 -11.99 10.44 8.08
C LYS A 141 -12.43 11.17 9.38
N LYS A 142 -12.85 10.42 10.41
CA LYS A 142 -13.18 11.00 11.71
C LYS A 142 -11.96 11.57 12.43
N VAL A 143 -10.80 10.90 12.33
CA VAL A 143 -9.53 11.43 12.84
C VAL A 143 -9.21 12.76 12.19
N GLN A 144 -9.35 12.85 10.85
CA GLN A 144 -9.12 14.10 10.12
C GLN A 144 -10.06 15.22 10.59
N SER A 145 -11.36 14.94 10.73
CA SER A 145 -12.36 15.92 11.23
C SER A 145 -12.03 16.41 12.65
N ASN A 146 -11.57 15.52 13.54
CA ASN A 146 -11.13 15.91 14.88
C ASN A 146 -9.82 16.74 14.84
N LEU A 147 -8.90 16.44 13.92
CA LEU A 147 -7.71 17.23 13.71
C LEU A 147 -8.03 18.64 13.22
N ASP A 148 -8.98 18.76 12.28
CA ASP A 148 -9.46 20.05 11.79
C ASP A 148 -10.08 20.87 12.94
N SER A 149 -10.82 20.22 13.85
CA SER A 149 -11.40 20.87 15.04
C SER A 149 -10.32 21.37 16.01
N VAL A 150 -9.24 20.60 16.23
CA VAL A 150 -8.09 21.06 17.06
C VAL A 150 -7.35 22.21 16.38
N THR A 151 -7.18 22.13 15.06
CA THR A 151 -6.52 23.18 14.28
C THR A 151 -7.34 24.48 14.33
N LEU A 152 -8.67 24.37 14.23
CA LEU A 152 -9.57 25.52 14.29
C LEU A 152 -9.45 26.25 15.64
N ILE A 153 -9.60 25.52 16.77
CA ILE A 153 -9.47 26.16 18.09
C ILE A 153 -8.09 26.77 18.32
N THR A 154 -7.03 26.12 17.82
CA THR A 154 -5.68 26.67 17.89
C THR A 154 -5.57 27.99 17.15
N ARG A 155 -6.18 28.09 15.97
CA ARG A 155 -6.20 29.31 15.16
C ARG A 155 -7.03 30.39 15.85
N GLU A 156 -8.23 30.06 16.32
CA GLU A 156 -9.10 30.98 17.05
C GLU A 156 -8.41 31.56 18.29
N ASN A 157 -7.74 30.71 19.08
CA ASN A 157 -7.00 31.12 20.26
C ASN A 157 -5.77 31.99 19.93
N TYR A 158 -5.10 31.73 18.79
CA TYR A 158 -3.99 32.56 18.33
C TYR A 158 -4.46 33.94 17.86
N GLU A 159 -5.53 34.00 17.05
CA GLU A 159 -6.12 35.24 16.57
C GLU A 159 -6.76 36.05 17.71
N GLY A 160 -7.42 35.34 18.66
CA GLY A 160 -8.11 35.89 19.82
C GLY A 160 -7.24 36.12 21.08
N ALA A 161 -5.93 35.88 21.06
CA ALA A 161 -5.08 35.84 22.24
C ALA A 161 -5.15 37.11 23.11
N ARG A 162 -5.31 38.30 22.50
CA ARG A 162 -5.45 39.55 23.21
C ARG A 162 -6.77 39.64 23.99
N VAL A 163 -7.84 39.13 23.40
CA VAL A 163 -9.19 39.10 24.01
C VAL A 163 -9.21 38.11 25.16
N ILE A 164 -8.70 36.90 24.96
CA ILE A 164 -8.60 35.85 25.97
C ILE A 164 -7.85 36.39 27.23
N ARG A 165 -6.73 37.05 27.03
CA ARG A 165 -5.95 37.64 28.12
C ARG A 165 -6.66 38.81 28.78
N ALA A 166 -7.39 39.63 28.01
CA ALA A 166 -8.13 40.78 28.57
C ALA A 166 -9.27 40.33 29.48
N PHE A 167 -9.87 39.18 29.18
CA PHE A 167 -10.97 38.59 29.98
C PHE A 167 -10.49 37.53 30.98
N THR A 168 -9.20 37.22 31.03
CA THR A 168 -8.58 36.23 31.94
C THR A 168 -9.23 34.84 31.78
N ASP A 169 -9.51 34.44 30.52
CA ASP A 169 -10.24 33.21 30.19
C ASP A 169 -9.31 32.04 29.69
N GLU A 170 -8.01 32.17 29.93
CA GLU A 170 -6.99 31.20 29.48
C GLU A 170 -7.25 29.78 30.00
N ALA A 171 -7.77 29.67 31.23
CA ALA A 171 -8.02 28.36 31.85
C ALA A 171 -9.12 27.60 31.11
N ASN A 172 -10.18 28.28 30.67
CA ASN A 172 -11.29 27.67 29.93
C ASN A 172 -10.84 27.27 28.52
N GLU A 173 -10.06 28.12 27.84
CA GLU A 173 -9.53 27.84 26.51
C GLU A 173 -8.55 26.65 26.53
N ILE A 174 -7.68 26.57 27.55
CA ILE A 174 -6.80 25.41 27.77
C ILE A 174 -7.64 24.14 28.02
N ALA A 175 -8.70 24.21 28.81
CA ALA A 175 -9.56 23.07 29.09
C ALA A 175 -10.28 22.57 27.81
N GLU A 176 -10.80 23.49 27.01
CA GLU A 176 -11.45 23.18 25.73
C GLU A 176 -10.48 22.56 24.71
N PHE A 177 -9.30 23.16 24.55
CA PHE A 177 -8.23 22.60 23.73
C PHE A 177 -7.89 21.17 24.17
N ASN A 178 -7.66 20.96 25.46
CA ASN A 178 -7.33 19.64 26.00
C ASN A 178 -8.47 18.62 25.78
N ARG A 179 -9.72 19.04 25.86
CA ARG A 179 -10.88 18.20 25.56
C ARG A 179 -10.85 17.72 24.11
N ARG A 180 -10.69 18.62 23.15
CA ARG A 180 -10.63 18.29 21.71
C ARG A 180 -9.40 17.44 21.39
N ASN A 181 -8.25 17.78 21.95
CA ASN A 181 -6.99 17.04 21.76
C ASN A 181 -7.09 15.60 22.31
N ARG A 182 -7.74 15.40 23.47
CA ARG A 182 -8.03 14.05 24.01
C ARG A 182 -8.97 13.28 23.10
N ALA A 183 -10.02 13.91 22.55
CA ALA A 183 -10.93 13.26 21.61
C ALA A 183 -10.18 12.80 20.35
N LEU A 184 -9.34 13.65 19.78
CA LEU A 184 -8.45 13.31 18.65
C LEU A 184 -7.54 12.12 19.00
N SER A 185 -6.83 12.19 20.12
CA SER A 185 -5.91 11.14 20.57
C SER A 185 -6.63 9.79 20.79
N ASN A 186 -7.81 9.81 21.39
CA ASN A 186 -8.60 8.59 21.61
C ASN A 186 -9.08 7.99 20.28
N MET A 187 -9.49 8.81 19.33
CA MET A 187 -9.90 8.35 18.01
C MET A 187 -8.69 7.76 17.24
N GLN A 188 -7.54 8.44 17.25
CA GLN A 188 -6.31 7.92 16.64
C GLN A 188 -5.90 6.57 17.23
N LYS A 189 -5.95 6.44 18.57
CA LYS A 189 -5.66 5.16 19.25
C LYS A 189 -6.65 4.06 18.86
N SER A 190 -7.93 4.37 18.74
CA SER A 190 -8.96 3.40 18.36
C SER A 190 -8.73 2.87 16.95
N VAL A 191 -8.55 3.77 15.98
CA VAL A 191 -8.27 3.41 14.58
C VAL A 191 -6.92 2.69 14.47
N GLY A 192 -5.90 3.20 15.17
CA GLY A 192 -4.55 2.62 15.18
C GLY A 192 -4.50 1.20 15.72
N LYS A 193 -5.27 0.88 16.77
CA LYS A 193 -5.36 -0.49 17.31
C LYS A 193 -5.87 -1.49 16.26
N ILE A 194 -6.87 -1.13 15.49
CA ILE A 194 -7.45 -2.02 14.48
C ILE A 194 -6.53 -2.10 13.25
N SER A 195 -5.99 -0.96 12.82
CA SER A 195 -4.99 -0.94 11.74
C SER A 195 -3.74 -1.78 12.07
N ALA A 196 -3.30 -1.74 13.33
CA ALA A 196 -2.15 -2.53 13.79
C ALA A 196 -2.38 -4.04 13.73
N LEU A 197 -3.63 -4.52 13.74
CA LEU A 197 -3.96 -5.94 13.58
C LEU A 197 -3.74 -6.46 12.16
N LEU A 198 -3.66 -5.59 11.17
CA LEU A 198 -3.52 -5.98 9.77
C LEU A 198 -2.32 -6.91 9.55
N ASN A 199 -1.13 -6.47 9.98
CA ASN A 199 0.10 -7.25 9.78
C ASN A 199 0.12 -8.57 10.59
N PRO A 200 -0.15 -8.62 11.90
CA PRO A 200 -0.16 -9.87 12.66
C PRO A 200 -1.15 -10.89 12.10
N VAL A 201 -2.38 -10.48 11.78
CA VAL A 201 -3.40 -11.40 11.27
C VAL A 201 -3.03 -11.94 9.89
N THR A 202 -2.55 -11.08 8.99
CA THR A 202 -2.07 -11.52 7.69
C THR A 202 -0.91 -12.50 7.82
N TYR A 203 0.10 -12.22 8.66
CA TYR A 203 1.22 -13.14 8.89
C TYR A 203 0.78 -14.49 9.46
N VAL A 204 -0.20 -14.54 10.37
CA VAL A 204 -0.73 -15.81 10.90
C VAL A 204 -1.38 -16.64 9.79
N ILE A 205 -2.27 -16.04 9.00
CA ILE A 205 -2.95 -16.74 7.90
C ILE A 205 -1.93 -17.36 6.94
N ILE A 206 -0.90 -16.63 6.64
CA ILE A 206 0.15 -17.03 5.72
C ILE A 206 1.01 -18.14 6.23
N ASN A 207 1.49 -18.00 7.46
CA ASN A 207 2.29 -19.06 8.04
C ASN A 207 1.47 -20.36 8.15
N ILE A 208 0.18 -20.27 8.47
CA ILE A 208 -0.71 -21.44 8.44
C ILE A 208 -0.79 -22.02 7.03
N ALA A 209 -1.01 -21.20 6.01
CA ALA A 209 -1.07 -21.64 4.62
C ALA A 209 0.26 -22.28 4.15
N ILE A 210 1.41 -21.72 4.57
CA ILE A 210 2.74 -22.29 4.30
C ILE A 210 2.89 -23.64 4.98
N VAL A 211 2.51 -23.78 6.25
CA VAL A 211 2.59 -25.06 6.98
C VAL A 211 1.75 -26.13 6.28
N VAL A 212 0.52 -25.80 5.90
CA VAL A 212 -0.37 -26.71 5.15
C VAL A 212 0.23 -27.08 3.78
N LEU A 213 0.82 -26.09 3.08
CA LEU A 213 1.49 -26.32 1.80
C LEU A 213 2.69 -27.25 1.92
N VAL A 214 3.56 -27.02 2.92
CA VAL A 214 4.76 -27.83 3.14
C VAL A 214 4.37 -29.26 3.56
N TYR A 215 3.36 -29.40 4.42
CA TYR A 215 2.85 -30.70 4.82
C TYR A 215 2.27 -31.46 3.62
N SER A 216 1.37 -30.85 2.85
CA SER A 216 0.75 -31.48 1.66
C SER A 216 1.79 -31.79 0.59
N GLY A 217 2.74 -30.88 0.36
CA GLY A 217 3.85 -31.08 -0.55
C GLY A 217 4.79 -32.21 -0.11
N GLY A 218 5.11 -32.29 1.18
CA GLY A 218 5.93 -33.38 1.75
C GLY A 218 5.28 -34.74 1.58
N VAL A 219 3.98 -34.86 1.82
CA VAL A 219 3.23 -36.11 1.57
C VAL A 219 3.31 -36.50 0.09
N LYS A 220 3.14 -35.56 -0.83
CA LYS A 220 3.24 -35.83 -2.28
C LYS A 220 4.64 -36.20 -2.76
N VAL A 221 5.67 -35.62 -2.11
CA VAL A 221 7.07 -36.02 -2.37
C VAL A 221 7.30 -37.48 -1.97
N ASN A 222 6.76 -37.92 -0.82
CA ASN A 222 6.87 -39.31 -0.38
C ASN A 222 6.09 -40.27 -1.29
N MET A 223 5.00 -39.82 -1.92
CA MET A 223 4.24 -40.60 -2.89
C MET A 223 4.90 -40.61 -4.28
N GLY A 224 5.90 -39.78 -4.53
CA GLY A 224 6.58 -39.66 -5.81
C GLY A 224 5.90 -38.74 -6.82
N ASP A 225 4.79 -38.07 -6.45
CA ASP A 225 4.03 -37.16 -7.31
C ASP A 225 4.75 -35.84 -7.54
N LEU A 226 5.51 -35.35 -6.54
CA LEU A 226 6.26 -34.11 -6.58
C LEU A 226 7.73 -34.33 -6.23
N THR A 227 8.57 -33.44 -6.75
CA THR A 227 9.98 -33.34 -6.33
C THR A 227 10.14 -32.32 -5.20
N GLN A 228 11.17 -32.47 -4.37
CA GLN A 228 11.52 -31.50 -3.33
C GLN A 228 11.66 -30.07 -3.90
N GLY A 229 12.28 -29.94 -5.09
CA GLY A 229 12.46 -28.65 -5.76
C GLY A 229 11.12 -27.99 -6.15
N GLN A 230 10.10 -28.75 -6.51
CA GLN A 230 8.77 -28.24 -6.80
C GLN A 230 8.06 -27.72 -5.55
N VAL A 231 8.23 -28.39 -4.41
CA VAL A 231 7.70 -27.90 -3.11
C VAL A 231 8.37 -26.59 -2.70
N VAL A 232 9.69 -26.48 -2.89
CA VAL A 232 10.43 -25.22 -2.63
C VAL A 232 9.96 -24.12 -3.59
N ALA A 233 9.70 -24.43 -4.86
CA ALA A 233 9.16 -23.45 -5.81
C ALA A 233 7.78 -22.96 -5.38
N LEU A 234 6.87 -23.87 -4.98
CA LEU A 234 5.56 -23.52 -4.45
C LEU A 234 5.67 -22.62 -3.19
N TYR A 235 6.56 -22.95 -2.26
CA TYR A 235 6.83 -22.12 -1.09
C TYR A 235 7.25 -20.69 -1.50
N ASN A 236 8.15 -20.57 -2.47
CA ASN A 236 8.62 -19.25 -2.95
C ASN A 236 7.48 -18.46 -3.62
N TYR A 237 6.61 -19.12 -4.42
CA TYR A 237 5.44 -18.45 -5.02
C TYR A 237 4.44 -17.99 -3.96
N MET A 238 4.17 -18.80 -2.94
CA MET A 238 3.31 -18.40 -1.83
C MET A 238 3.89 -17.19 -1.10
N SER A 239 5.17 -17.20 -0.77
CA SER A 239 5.84 -16.09 -0.11
C SER A 239 5.82 -14.81 -0.95
N GLN A 240 5.94 -14.93 -2.27
CA GLN A 240 5.87 -13.79 -3.20
C GLN A 240 4.47 -13.17 -3.22
N ILE A 241 3.42 -13.99 -3.34
CA ILE A 241 2.02 -13.54 -3.30
C ILE A 241 1.76 -12.76 -2.01
N LEU A 242 2.27 -13.23 -0.91
CA LEU A 242 2.22 -12.62 0.38
C LEU A 242 2.76 -11.20 0.45
N VAL A 243 4.00 -11.07 0.04
CA VAL A 243 4.70 -9.78 0.03
C VAL A 243 3.93 -8.78 -0.82
N GLU A 244 3.38 -9.20 -1.97
CA GLU A 244 2.63 -8.32 -2.85
C GLU A 244 1.25 -7.94 -2.26
N LEU A 245 0.54 -8.86 -1.60
CA LEU A 245 -0.74 -8.54 -0.94
C LEU A 245 -0.55 -7.61 0.25
N ILE A 246 0.50 -7.78 1.05
CA ILE A 246 0.83 -6.86 2.16
C ILE A 246 1.18 -5.47 1.62
N LYS A 247 1.94 -5.37 0.52
CA LYS A 247 2.23 -4.08 -0.12
C LYS A 247 0.96 -3.38 -0.59
N LEU A 248 0.02 -4.11 -1.20
CA LEU A 248 -1.28 -3.57 -1.60
C LEU A 248 -2.11 -3.08 -0.42
N ALA A 249 -2.08 -3.81 0.70
CA ALA A 249 -2.82 -3.46 1.90
C ALA A 249 -2.29 -2.20 2.62
N ASN A 250 -1.00 -1.87 2.43
CA ASN A 250 -0.34 -0.71 3.03
C ASN A 250 -0.25 0.50 2.07
N LEU A 251 -0.85 0.43 0.88
CA LEU A 251 -0.88 1.50 -0.11
C LEU A 251 -2.02 2.48 0.16
#